data_0847e6288c7352ca688350a636a99f95
#
_entry.id   0847e6288c7352ca688350a636a99f95
#
_cell.length_a   1.000
_cell.length_b   1.000
_cell.length_c   1.000
_cell.angle_alpha   90.00
_cell.angle_beta   90.00
_cell.angle_gamma   90.00
#
_symmetry.space_group_name_H-M   'P 1'
#
loop_
_entity.id
_entity.type
_entity.pdbx_description
1 polymer ?
#
loop_
_entity_poly.entity_id
_entity_poly.type
_entity_poly.pdbx_seq_one_letter_code
_entity_poly.pdbx_strand_id
1 'polypeptide(L)'
;MGRTLSVKNLYSQRFTTLSIGGKYREAFGEPSDCGIWLIYGKEKNGKTTFALQLADSLSKLKRVLYIRGEEGTQLEFTSSCIRAGIEETNVNIHFIDYEPIEMLRERLNKRKSESIIFIDNMTVYEDELKNGVLLNLKNEFPKKLFIFIAHEEAGEPYRATAKLCKRLAKIICHVEGLACDVSGRCPGGRILISEQKAALYHGES
;
A
#
# COMPACT_ATOMS: atom_id res chain seq x y z
N MET A 1 4.63 -14.78 26.64
CA MET A 1 5.38 -13.69 27.30
C MET A 1 6.30 -13.03 26.29
N GLY A 2 6.30 -11.69 26.20
CA GLY A 2 7.24 -10.96 25.34
C GLY A 2 8.67 -11.09 25.88
N ARG A 3 9.65 -11.27 24.98
CA ARG A 3 11.06 -11.36 25.35
C ARG A 3 11.59 -9.97 25.68
N THR A 4 12.15 -9.77 26.86
CA THR A 4 12.87 -8.55 27.23
C THR A 4 14.20 -8.49 26.48
N LEU A 5 14.51 -7.35 25.86
CA LEU A 5 15.75 -7.13 25.13
C LEU A 5 16.62 -6.09 25.87
N SER A 6 17.92 -6.35 26.00
CA SER A 6 18.88 -5.31 26.39
C SER A 6 19.11 -4.33 25.23
N VAL A 7 19.62 -3.14 25.53
CA VAL A 7 19.95 -2.13 24.51
C VAL A 7 20.94 -2.70 23.48
N LYS A 8 21.95 -3.45 23.93
CA LYS A 8 22.92 -4.14 23.05
C LYS A 8 22.22 -5.11 22.09
N ASN A 9 21.29 -5.91 22.60
CA ASN A 9 20.54 -6.87 21.78
C ASN A 9 19.57 -6.17 20.83
N LEU A 10 19.00 -5.01 21.23
CA LEU A 10 18.17 -4.20 20.36
C LEU A 10 18.96 -3.65 19.17
N TYR A 11 20.14 -3.08 19.42
CA TYR A 11 20.98 -2.49 18.37
C TYR A 11 21.62 -3.53 17.46
N SER A 12 21.78 -4.77 17.91
CA SER A 12 22.29 -5.87 17.09
C SER A 12 21.23 -6.51 16.17
N GLN A 13 19.97 -6.10 16.29
CA GLN A 13 18.92 -6.63 15.41
C GLN A 13 19.15 -6.16 13.98
N ARG A 14 19.04 -7.08 13.03
CA ARG A 14 19.06 -6.77 11.60
C ARG A 14 17.62 -6.68 11.12
N PHE A 15 17.30 -5.59 10.45
CA PHE A 15 16.01 -5.36 9.82
C PHE A 15 16.18 -5.42 8.31
N THR A 16 15.21 -5.99 7.63
CA THR A 16 15.12 -5.92 6.17
C THR A 16 14.38 -4.64 5.78
N THR A 17 14.96 -3.89 4.87
CA THR A 17 14.40 -2.65 4.34
C THR A 17 14.12 -2.78 2.84
N LEU A 18 13.32 -1.85 2.31
CA LEU A 18 13.00 -1.72 0.90
C LEU A 18 13.75 -0.52 0.34
N SER A 19 14.74 -0.75 -0.52
CA SER A 19 15.43 0.32 -1.24
C SER A 19 14.66 0.66 -2.52
N ILE A 20 13.59 1.46 -2.38
CA ILE A 20 12.71 1.83 -3.49
C ILE A 20 13.43 2.89 -4.31
N GLY A 21 13.60 2.64 -5.61
CA GLY A 21 14.29 3.55 -6.52
C GLY A 21 13.39 4.65 -7.12
N GLY A 22 13.99 5.47 -8.01
CA GLY A 22 13.28 6.51 -8.76
C GLY A 22 12.67 7.59 -7.87
N LYS A 23 11.52 8.11 -8.26
CA LYS A 23 10.80 9.19 -7.58
C LYS A 23 10.38 8.90 -6.13
N TYR A 24 10.46 7.64 -5.72
CA TYR A 24 10.07 7.22 -4.37
C TYR A 24 11.19 7.33 -3.35
N ARG A 25 12.46 7.33 -3.80
CA ARG A 25 13.64 7.21 -2.93
C ARG A 25 13.69 8.26 -1.83
N GLU A 26 13.47 9.51 -2.18
CA GLU A 26 13.58 10.62 -1.23
C GLU A 26 12.46 10.59 -0.19
N ALA A 27 11.22 10.37 -0.61
CA ALA A 27 10.07 10.40 0.27
C ALA A 27 9.93 9.16 1.16
N PHE A 28 10.28 7.98 0.64
CA PHE A 28 10.18 6.73 1.41
C PHE A 28 11.46 6.39 2.18
N GLY A 29 12.63 6.81 1.69
CA GLY A 29 13.91 6.37 2.24
C GLY A 29 14.08 4.85 2.12
N GLU A 30 14.47 4.22 3.22
CA GLU A 30 14.60 2.75 3.34
C GLU A 30 13.62 2.20 4.38
N PRO A 31 12.33 2.14 4.10
CA PRO A 31 11.34 1.65 5.05
C PRO A 31 11.46 0.15 5.28
N SER A 32 10.98 -0.32 6.43
CA SER A 32 10.90 -1.76 6.68
C SER A 32 9.94 -2.44 5.70
N ASP A 33 10.29 -3.66 5.31
CA ASP A 33 9.59 -4.48 4.33
C ASP A 33 8.34 -5.19 4.86
N CYS A 34 7.84 -4.77 6.03
CA CYS A 34 6.70 -5.38 6.70
C CYS A 34 5.86 -4.37 7.47
N GLY A 35 4.63 -4.78 7.78
CA GLY A 35 3.68 -3.98 8.55
C GLY A 35 2.56 -3.44 7.69
N ILE A 36 2.07 -2.24 8.00
CA ILE A 36 0.94 -1.61 7.31
C ILE A 36 1.37 -0.26 6.74
N TRP A 37 1.00 0.00 5.48
CA TRP A 37 0.96 1.31 4.86
C TRP A 37 -0.47 1.64 4.46
N LEU A 38 -0.79 2.92 4.35
CA LEU A 38 -2.09 3.40 3.92
C LEU A 38 -1.94 4.40 2.78
N ILE A 39 -2.67 4.18 1.70
CA ILE A 39 -2.89 5.15 0.61
C ILE A 39 -4.34 5.62 0.75
N TYR A 40 -4.58 6.92 0.88
CA TYR A 40 -5.94 7.43 0.94
C TYR A 40 -6.08 8.77 0.21
N GLY A 41 -7.29 9.15 -0.11
CA GLY A 41 -7.61 10.39 -0.80
C GLY A 41 -9.02 10.34 -1.40
N LYS A 42 -9.47 11.46 -1.94
CA LYS A 42 -10.78 11.59 -2.57
C LYS A 42 -10.91 10.71 -3.81
N GLU A 43 -12.13 10.41 -4.22
CA GLU A 43 -12.38 9.70 -5.48
C GLU A 43 -11.78 10.45 -6.67
N LYS A 44 -11.35 9.70 -7.69
CA LYS A 44 -10.80 10.23 -8.95
C LYS A 44 -9.55 11.12 -8.83
N ASN A 45 -8.88 11.13 -7.68
CA ASN A 45 -7.64 11.88 -7.46
C ASN A 45 -6.34 11.12 -7.79
N GLY A 46 -6.46 9.88 -8.29
CA GLY A 46 -5.30 9.11 -8.77
C GLY A 46 -4.76 8.05 -7.79
N LYS A 47 -5.51 7.69 -6.73
CA LYS A 47 -5.11 6.65 -5.76
C LYS A 47 -4.69 5.34 -6.43
N THR A 48 -5.57 4.78 -7.27
CA THR A 48 -5.30 3.51 -7.97
C THR A 48 -4.08 3.63 -8.90
N THR A 49 -3.94 4.76 -9.60
CA THR A 49 -2.77 5.00 -10.45
C THR A 49 -1.49 5.04 -9.62
N PHE A 50 -1.49 5.75 -8.49
CA PHE A 50 -0.34 5.78 -7.57
C PHE A 50 -0.04 4.39 -7.00
N ALA A 51 -1.07 3.67 -6.55
CA ALA A 51 -0.92 2.32 -6.00
C ALA A 51 -0.32 1.35 -7.03
N LEU A 52 -0.77 1.39 -8.30
CA LEU A 52 -0.24 0.57 -9.38
C LEU A 52 1.22 0.93 -9.72
N GLN A 53 1.56 2.22 -9.82
CA GLN A 53 2.94 2.67 -10.02
C GLN A 53 3.86 2.24 -8.86
N LEU A 54 3.38 2.34 -7.63
CA LEU A 54 4.12 1.89 -6.45
C LEU A 54 4.27 0.36 -6.44
N ALA A 55 3.22 -0.37 -6.81
CA ALA A 55 3.25 -1.83 -6.94
C ALA A 55 4.29 -2.29 -7.97
N ASP A 56 4.38 -1.62 -9.14
CA ASP A 56 5.43 -1.89 -10.13
C ASP A 56 6.83 -1.66 -9.54
N SER A 57 7.04 -0.53 -8.88
CA SER A 57 8.35 -0.24 -8.27
C SER A 57 8.73 -1.24 -7.17
N LEU A 58 7.77 -1.66 -6.34
CA LEU A 58 7.99 -2.64 -5.28
C LEU A 58 8.17 -4.07 -5.83
N SER A 59 7.59 -4.38 -6.97
CA SER A 59 7.73 -5.70 -7.63
C SER A 59 9.16 -6.00 -8.10
N LYS A 60 9.96 -4.96 -8.31
CA LYS A 60 11.40 -5.07 -8.59
C LYS A 60 12.20 -5.57 -7.39
N LEU A 61 11.63 -5.48 -6.19
CA LEU A 61 12.26 -5.88 -4.93
C LEU A 61 11.67 -7.18 -4.40
N LYS A 62 10.35 -7.34 -4.43
CA LYS A 62 9.61 -8.48 -3.87
C LYS A 62 8.34 -8.75 -4.65
N ARG A 63 7.84 -9.99 -4.59
CA ARG A 63 6.57 -10.35 -5.23
C ARG A 63 5.41 -9.62 -4.57
N VAL A 64 4.52 -9.12 -5.41
CA VAL A 64 3.36 -8.31 -5.06
C VAL A 64 2.08 -9.06 -5.42
N LEU A 65 1.15 -9.10 -4.50
CA LEU A 65 -0.25 -9.45 -4.73
C LEU A 65 -1.07 -8.16 -4.73
N TYR A 66 -1.80 -7.89 -5.78
CA TYR A 66 -2.73 -6.76 -5.86
C TYR A 66 -4.16 -7.28 -5.89
N ILE A 67 -4.91 -7.02 -4.84
CA ILE A 67 -6.30 -7.43 -4.70
C ILE A 67 -7.17 -6.26 -5.13
N ARG A 68 -7.95 -6.49 -6.17
CA ARG A 68 -8.90 -5.55 -6.73
C ARG A 68 -10.27 -5.81 -6.14
N GLY A 69 -10.70 -5.00 -5.16
CA GLY A 69 -11.97 -5.15 -4.47
C GLY A 69 -13.13 -4.41 -5.12
N GLU A 70 -12.89 -3.39 -5.95
CA GLU A 70 -13.95 -2.66 -6.61
C GLU A 70 -14.47 -3.38 -7.86
N GLU A 71 -15.80 -3.34 -8.03
CA GLU A 71 -16.48 -3.77 -9.25
C GLU A 71 -16.20 -2.75 -10.37
N GLY A 72 -15.07 -2.88 -11.02
CA GLY A 72 -14.79 -2.20 -12.29
C GLY A 72 -14.74 -3.19 -13.42
N THR A 73 -14.94 -2.74 -14.66
CA THR A 73 -14.71 -3.65 -15.79
C THR A 73 -13.25 -4.03 -15.86
N GLN A 74 -12.95 -5.26 -16.29
CA GLN A 74 -11.58 -5.69 -16.51
C GLN A 74 -10.84 -4.75 -17.48
N LEU A 75 -11.57 -4.15 -18.44
CA LEU A 75 -11.05 -3.19 -19.40
C LEU A 75 -10.51 -1.92 -18.73
N GLU A 76 -11.27 -1.34 -17.77
CA GLU A 76 -10.87 -0.11 -17.08
C GLU A 76 -9.65 -0.34 -16.20
N PHE A 77 -9.60 -1.46 -15.49
CA PHE A 77 -8.46 -1.83 -14.68
C PHE A 77 -7.22 -2.12 -15.53
N THR A 78 -7.37 -2.88 -16.62
CA THR A 78 -6.28 -3.15 -17.59
C THR A 78 -5.74 -1.83 -18.16
N SER A 79 -6.62 -0.91 -18.55
CA SER A 79 -6.23 0.42 -19.03
C SER A 79 -5.48 1.22 -17.94
N SER A 80 -5.83 1.03 -16.67
CA SER A 80 -5.13 1.67 -15.56
C SER A 80 -3.74 1.08 -15.33
N CYS A 81 -3.57 -0.22 -15.47
CA CYS A 81 -2.25 -0.88 -15.42
C CYS A 81 -1.33 -0.38 -16.54
N ILE A 82 -1.85 -0.28 -17.78
CA ILE A 82 -1.09 0.24 -18.92
C ILE A 82 -0.68 1.70 -18.66
N ARG A 83 -1.60 2.55 -18.21
CA ARG A 83 -1.29 3.96 -17.88
C ARG A 83 -0.31 4.09 -16.72
N ALA A 84 -0.30 3.15 -15.78
CA ALA A 84 0.67 3.10 -14.69
C ALA A 84 2.07 2.65 -15.15
N GLY A 85 2.21 2.17 -16.39
CA GLY A 85 3.48 1.72 -16.96
C GLY A 85 3.88 0.30 -16.54
N ILE A 86 2.92 -0.53 -16.10
CA ILE A 86 3.20 -1.92 -15.77
C ILE A 86 3.37 -2.70 -17.08
N GLU A 87 4.55 -3.26 -17.27
CA GLU A 87 4.88 -4.05 -18.45
C GLU A 87 4.27 -5.46 -18.36
N GLU A 88 3.83 -6.01 -19.48
CA GLU A 88 3.28 -7.39 -19.54
C GLU A 88 4.31 -8.47 -19.15
N THR A 89 5.60 -8.15 -19.27
CA THR A 89 6.72 -9.01 -18.86
C THR A 89 6.96 -9.05 -17.35
N ASN A 90 6.25 -8.23 -16.56
CA ASN A 90 6.42 -8.19 -15.11
C ASN A 90 5.75 -9.40 -14.42
N VAL A 91 6.53 -10.44 -14.19
CA VAL A 91 6.09 -11.70 -13.55
C VAL A 91 5.99 -11.62 -12.02
N ASN A 92 6.32 -10.48 -11.42
CA ASN A 92 6.36 -10.32 -9.97
C ASN A 92 5.11 -9.65 -9.39
N ILE A 93 4.17 -9.20 -10.23
CA ILE A 93 2.87 -8.70 -9.79
C ILE A 93 1.79 -9.72 -10.17
N HIS A 94 1.03 -10.16 -9.20
CA HIS A 94 -0.15 -10.97 -9.41
C HIS A 94 -1.40 -10.17 -9.07
N PHE A 95 -2.38 -10.18 -9.96
CA PHE A 95 -3.67 -9.53 -9.75
C PHE A 95 -4.74 -10.58 -9.45
N ILE A 96 -5.55 -10.30 -8.44
CA ILE A 96 -6.77 -11.07 -8.17
C ILE A 96 -7.93 -10.12 -7.92
N ASP A 97 -9.12 -10.62 -8.16
CA ASP A 97 -10.35 -9.97 -7.72
C ASP A 97 -10.53 -10.12 -6.21
N TYR A 98 -11.61 -9.57 -5.67
CA TYR A 98 -11.94 -9.73 -4.26
C TYR A 98 -11.79 -11.19 -3.80
N GLU A 99 -11.11 -11.37 -2.69
CA GLU A 99 -10.95 -12.65 -2.01
C GLU A 99 -11.21 -12.44 -0.52
N PRO A 100 -12.13 -13.19 0.11
CA PRO A 100 -12.41 -13.07 1.55
C PRO A 100 -11.14 -13.17 2.40
N ILE A 101 -11.08 -12.45 3.51
CA ILE A 101 -9.89 -12.41 4.39
C ILE A 101 -9.45 -13.80 4.85
N GLU A 102 -10.38 -14.73 5.11
CA GLU A 102 -10.01 -16.09 5.49
C GLU A 102 -9.29 -16.84 4.35
N MET A 103 -9.76 -16.70 3.11
CA MET A 103 -9.09 -17.30 1.94
C MET A 103 -7.74 -16.61 1.68
N LEU A 104 -7.65 -15.30 1.89
CA LEU A 104 -6.39 -14.57 1.82
C LEU A 104 -5.38 -15.10 2.86
N ARG A 105 -5.81 -15.39 4.09
CA ARG A 105 -4.96 -16.02 5.12
C ARG A 105 -4.42 -17.37 4.65
N GLU A 106 -5.27 -18.22 4.10
CA GLU A 106 -4.85 -19.52 3.55
C GLU A 106 -3.83 -19.35 2.42
N ARG A 107 -4.05 -18.39 1.50
CA ARG A 107 -3.12 -18.05 0.44
C ARG A 107 -1.77 -17.59 0.99
N LEU A 108 -1.78 -16.68 1.95
CA LEU A 108 -0.56 -16.10 2.52
C LEU A 108 0.26 -17.08 3.35
N ASN A 109 -0.35 -18.15 3.86
CA ASN A 109 0.31 -19.25 4.56
C ASN A 109 1.03 -20.23 3.60
N LYS A 110 0.72 -20.19 2.30
CA LYS A 110 1.40 -21.07 1.33
C LYS A 110 2.87 -20.69 1.18
N ARG A 111 3.70 -21.71 0.98
CA ARG A 111 5.13 -21.51 0.67
C ARG A 111 5.26 -20.69 -0.61
N LYS A 112 6.13 -19.68 -0.60
CA LYS A 112 6.35 -18.75 -1.72
C LYS A 112 5.17 -17.82 -2.01
N SER A 113 4.26 -17.58 -1.05
CA SER A 113 3.25 -16.53 -1.20
C SER A 113 3.89 -15.14 -1.31
N GLU A 114 3.18 -14.18 -1.88
CA GLU A 114 3.64 -12.82 -2.10
C GLU A 114 4.01 -12.15 -0.76
N SER A 115 4.98 -11.24 -0.81
CA SER A 115 5.50 -10.55 0.38
C SER A 115 4.83 -9.20 0.61
N ILE A 116 4.31 -8.60 -0.45
CA ILE A 116 3.65 -7.29 -0.43
C ILE A 116 2.23 -7.47 -0.96
N ILE A 117 1.26 -7.02 -0.20
CA ILE A 117 -0.16 -7.21 -0.49
C ILE A 117 -0.84 -5.85 -0.57
N PHE A 118 -1.33 -5.49 -1.74
CA PHE A 118 -2.21 -4.34 -1.95
C PHE A 118 -3.66 -4.78 -1.81
N ILE A 119 -4.46 -3.99 -1.09
CA ILE A 119 -5.90 -4.20 -0.90
C ILE A 119 -6.61 -2.92 -1.35
N ASP A 120 -7.12 -2.94 -2.58
CA ASP A 120 -7.81 -1.84 -3.24
C ASP A 120 -9.28 -2.23 -3.47
N ASN A 121 -10.26 -1.75 -2.65
CA ASN A 121 -10.08 -0.82 -1.55
C ASN A 121 -10.64 -1.40 -0.22
N MET A 122 -10.30 -0.71 0.88
CA MET A 122 -10.75 -1.11 2.23
C MET A 122 -12.26 -1.08 2.42
N THR A 123 -13.01 -0.32 1.63
CA THR A 123 -14.47 -0.21 1.80
C THR A 123 -15.17 -1.55 1.57
N VAL A 124 -14.68 -2.32 0.60
CA VAL A 124 -15.22 -3.66 0.32
C VAL A 124 -14.96 -4.64 1.46
N TYR A 125 -13.84 -4.44 2.18
CA TYR A 125 -13.43 -5.26 3.31
C TYR A 125 -13.88 -4.72 4.67
N GLU A 126 -14.71 -3.66 4.69
CA GLU A 126 -15.07 -2.96 5.94
C GLU A 126 -15.56 -3.92 7.03
N ASP A 127 -16.48 -4.82 6.70
CA ASP A 127 -17.06 -5.74 7.68
C ASP A 127 -16.09 -6.83 8.11
N GLU A 128 -15.25 -7.31 7.21
CA GLU A 128 -14.25 -8.34 7.50
C GLU A 128 -13.06 -7.85 8.32
N LEU A 129 -12.68 -6.57 8.18
CA LEU A 129 -11.54 -5.98 8.89
C LEU A 129 -11.88 -5.41 10.27
N LYS A 130 -13.17 -5.39 10.64
CA LYS A 130 -13.66 -4.97 11.97
C LYS A 130 -13.20 -5.90 13.10
N ASN A 131 -13.53 -5.54 14.32
CA ASN A 131 -13.38 -6.36 15.53
C ASN A 131 -11.95 -6.90 15.74
N GLY A 132 -10.93 -6.12 15.36
CA GLY A 132 -9.54 -6.49 15.56
C GLY A 132 -8.91 -7.32 14.45
N VAL A 133 -9.67 -7.72 13.42
CA VAL A 133 -9.16 -8.55 12.30
C VAL A 133 -8.00 -7.87 11.59
N LEU A 134 -8.07 -6.54 11.33
CA LEU A 134 -6.97 -5.78 10.74
C LEU A 134 -5.66 -5.91 11.55
N LEU A 135 -5.75 -5.81 12.88
CA LEU A 135 -4.59 -5.94 13.77
C LEU A 135 -4.09 -7.39 13.80
N ASN A 136 -5.00 -8.35 13.84
CA ASN A 136 -4.68 -9.77 13.83
C ASN A 136 -3.97 -10.17 12.55
N LEU A 137 -4.44 -9.73 11.38
CA LEU A 137 -3.81 -9.98 10.09
C LEU A 137 -2.33 -9.52 10.07
N LYS A 138 -2.06 -8.30 10.57
CA LYS A 138 -0.69 -7.80 10.70
C LYS A 138 0.16 -8.66 11.64
N ASN A 139 -0.40 -9.13 12.76
CA ASN A 139 0.33 -9.90 13.77
C ASN A 139 0.56 -11.35 13.31
N GLU A 140 -0.36 -11.92 12.58
CA GLU A 140 -0.28 -13.25 11.99
C GLU A 140 0.78 -13.33 10.89
N PHE A 141 0.94 -12.24 10.12
CA PHE A 141 1.92 -12.16 9.03
C PHE A 141 3.00 -11.07 9.28
N PRO A 142 3.84 -11.20 10.32
CA PRO A 142 4.76 -10.15 10.75
C PRO A 142 5.87 -9.83 9.74
N LYS A 143 6.06 -10.69 8.73
CA LYS A 143 7.06 -10.52 7.66
C LYS A 143 6.46 -10.05 6.33
N LYS A 144 5.17 -9.70 6.32
CA LYS A 144 4.50 -9.20 5.12
C LYS A 144 4.17 -7.72 5.25
N LEU A 145 4.16 -7.04 4.12
CA LEU A 145 3.75 -5.66 4.00
C LEU A 145 2.33 -5.61 3.42
N PHE A 146 1.40 -5.03 4.16
CA PHE A 146 0.04 -4.76 3.71
C PHE A 146 -0.08 -3.29 3.35
N ILE A 147 -0.52 -3.00 2.15
CA ILE A 147 -0.76 -1.65 1.64
C ILE A 147 -2.25 -1.53 1.35
N PHE A 148 -2.94 -0.80 2.19
CA PHE A 148 -4.36 -0.59 2.07
C PHE A 148 -4.65 0.70 1.30
N ILE A 149 -5.66 0.65 0.43
CA ILE A 149 -6.17 1.82 -0.27
C ILE A 149 -7.56 2.15 0.31
N ALA A 150 -7.79 3.42 0.67
CA ALA A 150 -9.03 3.87 1.27
C ALA A 150 -9.54 5.16 0.63
N HIS A 151 -10.86 5.36 0.68
CA HIS A 151 -11.47 6.65 0.35
C HIS A 151 -11.27 7.66 1.47
N GLU A 152 -11.35 8.93 1.11
CA GLU A 152 -11.31 10.07 2.00
C GLU A 152 -12.68 10.73 2.09
N GLU A 153 -13.02 11.17 3.30
CA GLU A 153 -14.13 12.08 3.57
C GLU A 153 -13.67 13.14 4.56
N ALA A 154 -13.90 14.40 4.25
CA ALA A 154 -13.53 15.54 5.09
C ALA A 154 -12.04 15.55 5.54
N GLY A 155 -11.11 15.20 4.67
CA GLY A 155 -9.66 15.20 4.96
C GLY A 155 -9.15 13.97 5.70
N GLU A 156 -10.01 13.03 6.07
CA GLU A 156 -9.64 11.82 6.82
C GLU A 156 -10.08 10.56 6.09
N PRO A 157 -9.41 9.41 6.30
CA PRO A 157 -9.88 8.15 5.75
C PRO A 157 -11.32 7.87 6.14
N TYR A 158 -12.11 7.52 5.15
CA TYR A 158 -13.52 7.17 5.35
C TYR A 158 -13.64 5.86 6.12
N ARG A 159 -14.61 5.78 7.06
CA ARG A 159 -14.87 4.64 7.93
C ARG A 159 -13.87 4.44 9.09
N ALA A 160 -14.38 3.81 10.13
CA ALA A 160 -13.63 3.56 11.38
C ALA A 160 -12.43 2.65 11.17
N THR A 161 -12.58 1.62 10.32
CA THR A 161 -11.50 0.66 10.02
C THR A 161 -10.35 1.33 9.27
N ALA A 162 -10.64 2.23 8.32
CA ALA A 162 -9.61 2.99 7.62
C ALA A 162 -8.91 4.01 8.55
N LYS A 163 -9.62 4.63 9.49
CA LYS A 163 -9.02 5.48 10.54
C LYS A 163 -8.11 4.66 11.48
N LEU A 164 -8.52 3.45 11.83
CA LEU A 164 -7.67 2.52 12.58
C LEU A 164 -6.42 2.14 11.76
N CYS A 165 -6.58 1.84 10.47
CA CYS A 165 -5.48 1.56 9.56
C CYS A 165 -4.47 2.72 9.54
N LYS A 166 -4.92 3.97 9.44
CA LYS A 166 -4.07 5.18 9.51
C LYS A 166 -3.22 5.21 10.78
N ARG A 167 -3.81 4.88 11.94
CA ARG A 167 -3.10 4.83 13.23
C ARG A 167 -2.06 3.72 13.31
N LEU A 168 -2.29 2.60 12.64
CA LEU A 168 -1.39 1.45 12.61
C LEU A 168 -0.33 1.54 11.51
N ALA A 169 -0.55 2.39 10.50
CA ALA A 169 0.32 2.53 9.35
C ALA A 169 1.70 3.08 9.74
N LYS A 170 2.75 2.50 9.18
CA LYS A 170 4.11 3.03 9.26
C LYS A 170 4.32 4.18 8.28
N ILE A 171 3.73 4.07 7.10
CA ILE A 171 3.76 5.08 6.04
C ILE A 171 2.33 5.39 5.62
N ILE A 172 2.08 6.66 5.43
CA ILE A 172 0.79 7.22 5.03
C ILE A 172 1.02 8.02 3.75
N CYS A 173 0.27 7.68 2.71
CA CYS A 173 0.27 8.33 1.40
C CYS A 173 -1.07 9.01 1.21
N HIS A 174 -1.12 10.32 1.31
CA HIS A 174 -2.32 11.12 1.02
C HIS A 174 -2.28 11.58 -0.44
N VAL A 175 -3.27 11.15 -1.22
CA VAL A 175 -3.33 11.42 -2.66
C VAL A 175 -4.39 12.47 -2.95
N GLU A 176 -3.94 13.61 -3.51
CA GLU A 176 -4.78 14.70 -3.96
C GLU A 176 -4.24 15.30 -5.26
N GLY A 177 -5.12 15.55 -6.24
CA GLY A 177 -4.77 16.23 -7.49
C GLY A 177 -3.60 15.59 -8.26
N LEU A 178 -3.53 14.25 -8.30
CA LEU A 178 -2.45 13.51 -8.95
C LEU A 178 -1.05 13.77 -8.36
N ALA A 179 -1.00 14.18 -7.10
CA ALA A 179 0.18 14.20 -6.26
C ALA A 179 -0.07 13.34 -5.02
N CYS A 180 1.01 12.89 -4.40
CA CYS A 180 0.96 12.09 -3.17
C CYS A 180 1.88 12.70 -2.13
N ASP A 181 1.31 13.12 -1.00
CA ASP A 181 2.05 13.57 0.16
C ASP A 181 2.33 12.36 1.07
N VAL A 182 3.61 12.03 1.20
CA VAL A 182 4.09 10.89 1.99
C VAL A 182 4.48 11.37 3.38
N SER A 183 4.05 10.63 4.40
CA SER A 183 4.33 10.92 5.81
C SER A 183 4.41 9.63 6.64
N GLY A 184 4.72 9.78 7.93
CA GLY A 184 4.81 8.66 8.86
C GLY A 184 6.25 8.36 9.28
N ARG A 185 6.63 7.08 9.34
CA ARG A 185 7.98 6.64 9.75
C ARG A 185 8.93 6.55 8.56
N CYS A 186 9.05 7.63 7.82
CA CYS A 186 9.90 7.80 6.65
C CYS A 186 10.31 9.27 6.55
N PRO A 187 11.24 9.66 5.66
CA PRO A 187 11.60 11.06 5.44
C PRO A 187 10.41 11.96 5.11
N GLY A 188 9.45 11.44 4.35
CA GLY A 188 8.30 12.20 3.87
C GLY A 188 8.62 13.04 2.65
N GLY A 189 7.59 13.65 2.08
CA GLY A 189 7.71 14.51 0.90
C GLY A 189 6.60 14.30 -0.10
N ARG A 190 6.62 15.08 -1.17
CA ARG A 190 5.62 15.05 -2.25
C ARG A 190 6.14 14.26 -3.45
N ILE A 191 5.31 13.39 -3.99
CA ILE A 191 5.57 12.59 -5.19
C ILE A 191 4.51 12.93 -6.23
N LEU A 192 4.93 13.33 -7.43
CA LEU A 192 4.01 13.55 -8.53
C LEU A 192 3.62 12.22 -9.18
N ILE A 193 2.33 11.99 -9.32
CA ILE A 193 1.77 10.80 -9.99
C ILE A 193 1.82 11.01 -11.50
N SER A 194 1.48 12.24 -11.94
CA SER A 194 1.61 12.72 -13.32
C SER A 194 1.99 14.19 -13.27
N GLU A 195 3.21 14.53 -13.71
CA GLU A 195 3.73 15.90 -13.67
C GLU A 195 2.80 16.89 -14.37
N GLN A 196 2.42 16.59 -15.62
CA GLN A 196 1.56 17.48 -16.42
C GLN A 196 0.20 17.75 -15.77
N LYS A 197 -0.45 16.73 -15.24
CA LYS A 197 -1.80 16.85 -14.67
C LYS A 197 -1.78 17.39 -13.24
N ALA A 198 -0.73 17.09 -12.47
CA ALA A 198 -0.54 17.64 -11.14
C ALA A 198 -0.29 19.17 -11.22
N ALA A 199 0.54 19.63 -12.15
CA ALA A 199 0.77 21.05 -12.38
C ALA A 199 -0.54 21.80 -12.71
N LEU A 200 -1.40 21.23 -13.54
CA LEU A 200 -2.71 21.82 -13.86
C LEU A 200 -3.64 21.91 -12.64
N TYR A 201 -3.61 20.93 -11.76
CA TYR A 201 -4.47 20.89 -10.57
C TYR A 201 -3.98 21.86 -9.47
N HIS A 202 -2.69 21.91 -9.23
CA HIS A 202 -2.10 22.70 -8.15
C HIS A 202 -1.73 24.14 -8.57
N GLY A 203 -1.90 24.49 -9.85
CA GLY A 203 -1.62 25.84 -10.35
C GLY A 203 -0.12 26.19 -10.41
N GLU A 204 0.74 25.20 -10.42
CA GLU A 204 2.18 25.36 -10.62
C GLU A 204 2.45 25.41 -12.14
N SER A 205 2.71 26.62 -12.64
CA SER A 205 3.16 26.87 -14.03
C SER A 205 4.68 26.93 -14.09
#